data_1da35204b13db34425762073f26c19cc
#
_entry.id   1da35204b13db34425762073f26c19cc
#
_cell.length_a   1.000
_cell.length_b   1.000
_cell.length_c   1.000
_cell.angle_alpha   90.00
_cell.angle_beta   90.00
_cell.angle_gamma   90.00
#
_symmetry.space_group_name_H-M   'P 1'
#
loop_
_entity.id
_entity.type
_entity.pdbx_description
1 polymer ?
#
loop_
_entity_poly.entity_id
_entity_poly.type
_entity_poly.pdbx_seq_one_letter_code
_entity_poly.pdbx_strand_id
1 'polypeptide(L)'
;DNLILLNYKMLKVLSPFGPKIAKLRFSNQLLKKINHEVDRISSNKSLANKLDYSKKLVGQVKQEISLPKSFIKKNLEKIVSKNIKYFIYKILGKKVKKVKIKNFWVVRQFSNEYNPIHFHDGDISGVGYLKVPKFTNSKKNNLKTNGTIDFINGSKMFLSESIYNHSPKVGDVLLFPNYLMHTAYPFSTKGERRSFSFNVEIDTKIANIFSK
;
A
#
# COMPACT_ATOMS: atom_id res chain seq x y z
N ASP A 1 44.76 -11.70 -7.52
CA ASP A 1 43.55 -11.02 -7.03
C ASP A 1 42.84 -10.16 -8.07
N ASN A 2 43.55 -9.57 -9.06
CA ASN A 2 42.92 -8.72 -10.08
C ASN A 2 42.11 -9.50 -11.14
N LEU A 3 42.40 -10.78 -11.38
CA LEU A 3 41.67 -11.60 -12.35
C LEU A 3 40.25 -11.98 -11.85
N ILE A 4 40.10 -12.14 -10.54
CA ILE A 4 38.81 -12.46 -9.93
C ILE A 4 37.85 -11.25 -10.04
N LEU A 5 38.35 -10.04 -9.82
CA LEU A 5 37.56 -8.80 -9.92
C LEU A 5 37.10 -8.46 -11.34
N LEU A 6 37.88 -8.83 -12.39
CA LEU A 6 37.50 -8.59 -13.79
C LEU A 6 36.29 -9.46 -14.23
N ASN A 7 36.20 -10.69 -13.71
CA ASN A 7 35.05 -11.59 -14.01
C ASN A 7 33.74 -11.16 -13.36
N TYR A 8 33.79 -10.46 -12.23
CA TYR A 8 32.56 -9.94 -11.57
C TYR A 8 31.87 -8.78 -12.33
N LYS A 9 32.63 -8.03 -13.18
CA LYS A 9 32.01 -6.97 -14.01
C LYS A 9 31.10 -7.49 -15.12
N MET A 10 31.14 -8.75 -15.44
CA MET A 10 30.30 -9.40 -16.47
C MET A 10 29.07 -10.10 -15.88
N LEU A 11 28.98 -10.25 -14.55
CA LEU A 11 27.84 -10.93 -13.90
C LEU A 11 26.63 -9.99 -13.84
N LYS A 12 25.55 -10.34 -14.56
CA LYS A 12 24.27 -9.65 -14.54
C LYS A 12 23.27 -10.43 -13.70
N VAL A 13 22.83 -9.86 -12.60
CA VAL A 13 21.74 -10.42 -11.79
C VAL A 13 20.41 -10.09 -12.45
N LEU A 14 19.60 -11.09 -12.69
CA LEU A 14 18.25 -10.95 -13.24
C LEU A 14 17.21 -11.22 -12.15
N SER A 15 16.10 -10.49 -12.17
CA SER A 15 14.92 -10.71 -11.31
C SER A 15 13.68 -10.87 -12.17
N PRO A 16 13.58 -11.97 -12.96
CA PRO A 16 12.48 -12.15 -13.92
C PRO A 16 11.15 -12.52 -13.26
N PHE A 17 11.18 -12.93 -12.00
CA PHE A 17 10.01 -13.44 -11.26
C PHE A 17 9.60 -12.53 -10.12
N GLY A 18 8.41 -12.77 -9.60
CA GLY A 18 7.82 -12.11 -8.43
C GLY A 18 7.17 -10.78 -8.73
N PRO A 19 6.19 -10.40 -7.88
CA PRO A 19 5.50 -9.13 -7.97
C PRO A 19 6.45 -7.97 -7.68
N LYS A 20 6.20 -6.83 -8.33
CA LYS A 20 6.97 -5.61 -8.11
C LYS A 20 6.20 -4.67 -7.16
N ILE A 21 6.92 -4.07 -6.23
CA ILE A 21 6.39 -3.05 -5.32
C ILE A 21 7.10 -1.74 -5.63
N ALA A 22 6.34 -0.66 -5.82
CA ALA A 22 6.90 0.69 -5.90
C ALA A 22 6.69 1.43 -4.60
N LYS A 23 7.69 2.23 -4.20
CA LYS A 23 7.60 3.15 -3.07
C LYS A 23 7.74 4.58 -3.59
N LEU A 24 6.82 5.45 -3.14
CA LEU A 24 6.84 6.88 -3.45
C LEU A 24 6.37 7.68 -2.22
N ARG A 25 6.32 9.01 -2.34
CA ARG A 25 5.83 9.87 -1.27
C ARG A 25 4.79 10.85 -1.80
N PHE A 26 3.73 11.04 -1.02
CA PHE A 26 2.79 12.13 -1.24
C PHE A 26 3.28 13.41 -0.54
N SER A 27 2.93 14.56 -1.12
CA SER A 27 3.29 15.86 -0.55
C SER A 27 2.55 16.11 0.77
N ASN A 28 3.19 16.85 1.67
CA ASN A 28 2.58 17.25 2.95
C ASN A 28 1.26 18.00 2.76
N GLN A 29 1.14 18.80 1.70
CA GLN A 29 -0.09 19.52 1.38
C GLN A 29 -1.24 18.54 1.08
N LEU A 30 -0.98 17.47 0.29
CA LEU A 30 -1.99 16.45 0.00
C LEU A 30 -2.36 15.65 1.25
N LEU A 31 -1.37 15.28 2.07
CA LEU A 31 -1.62 14.58 3.34
C LEU A 31 -2.50 15.40 4.28
N LYS A 32 -2.26 16.72 4.40
CA LYS A 32 -3.09 17.63 5.19
C LYS A 32 -4.53 17.66 4.68
N LYS A 33 -4.74 17.75 3.35
CA LYS A 33 -6.09 17.71 2.74
C LYS A 33 -6.83 16.41 3.07
N ILE A 34 -6.17 15.25 2.93
CA ILE A 34 -6.79 13.95 3.22
C ILE A 34 -7.12 13.86 4.72
N ASN A 35 -6.18 14.22 5.61
CA ASN A 35 -6.40 14.22 7.05
C ASN A 35 -7.57 15.10 7.45
N HIS A 36 -7.65 16.32 6.93
CA HIS A 36 -8.76 17.24 7.19
C HIS A 36 -10.12 16.64 6.78
N GLU A 37 -10.19 16.00 5.60
CA GLU A 37 -11.43 15.36 5.14
C GLU A 37 -11.82 14.17 6.05
N VAL A 38 -10.84 13.35 6.46
CA VAL A 38 -11.08 12.25 7.40
C VAL A 38 -11.55 12.77 8.76
N ASP A 39 -10.93 13.82 9.29
CA ASP A 39 -11.33 14.42 10.57
C ASP A 39 -12.74 15.01 10.47
N ARG A 40 -13.10 15.68 9.37
CA ARG A 40 -14.46 16.19 9.10
C ARG A 40 -15.49 15.05 9.07
N ILE A 41 -15.19 13.93 8.42
CA ILE A 41 -16.10 12.78 8.35
C ILE A 41 -16.23 12.15 9.74
N SER A 42 -15.12 11.91 10.44
CA SER A 42 -15.10 11.22 11.73
C SER A 42 -15.77 12.03 12.86
N SER A 43 -15.79 13.35 12.79
CA SER A 43 -16.46 14.21 13.76
C SER A 43 -17.98 14.28 13.56
N ASN A 44 -18.51 13.85 12.43
CA ASN A 44 -19.92 13.81 12.13
C ASN A 44 -20.43 12.36 12.09
N LYS A 45 -21.16 11.92 13.14
CA LYS A 45 -21.64 10.55 13.30
C LYS A 45 -22.49 10.06 12.11
N SER A 46 -23.40 10.89 11.62
CA SER A 46 -24.25 10.55 10.47
C SER A 46 -23.42 10.34 9.20
N LEU A 47 -22.48 11.23 8.94
CA LEU A 47 -21.61 11.13 7.77
C LEU A 47 -20.64 9.95 7.88
N ALA A 48 -20.09 9.68 9.07
CA ALA A 48 -19.24 8.54 9.33
C ALA A 48 -19.98 7.22 9.07
N ASN A 49 -21.22 7.09 9.54
CA ASN A 49 -22.05 5.92 9.28
C ASN A 49 -22.38 5.76 7.78
N LYS A 50 -22.67 6.86 7.08
CA LYS A 50 -22.96 6.83 5.63
C LYS A 50 -21.75 6.39 4.80
N LEU A 51 -20.54 6.72 5.25
CA LEU A 51 -19.29 6.43 4.56
C LEU A 51 -18.54 5.26 5.18
N ASP A 52 -19.14 4.52 6.10
CA ASP A 52 -18.57 3.31 6.67
C ASP A 52 -18.30 2.28 5.57
N TYR A 53 -17.09 1.77 5.55
CA TYR A 53 -16.60 0.81 4.56
C TYR A 53 -16.21 -0.54 5.16
N SER A 54 -16.26 -0.67 6.49
CA SER A 54 -15.80 -1.82 7.27
C SER A 54 -16.43 -3.15 6.84
N LYS A 55 -17.72 -3.16 6.49
CA LYS A 55 -18.43 -4.36 6.04
C LYS A 55 -17.87 -4.98 4.74
N LYS A 56 -17.03 -4.26 4.01
CA LYS A 56 -16.41 -4.71 2.76
C LYS A 56 -14.95 -5.10 2.93
N LEU A 57 -14.42 -5.00 4.14
CA LEU A 57 -13.02 -5.19 4.45
C LEU A 57 -12.87 -6.23 5.57
N VAL A 58 -11.64 -6.71 5.73
CA VAL A 58 -11.29 -7.77 6.71
C VAL A 58 -10.66 -7.21 7.99
N GLY A 59 -10.46 -5.89 8.04
CA GLY A 59 -9.78 -5.23 9.15
C GLY A 59 -10.45 -5.45 10.50
N GLN A 60 -9.68 -5.78 11.50
CA GLN A 60 -10.09 -5.79 12.91
C GLN A 60 -9.69 -4.46 13.53
N VAL A 61 -10.32 -3.39 13.04
CA VAL A 61 -9.96 -2.01 13.31
C VAL A 61 -11.18 -1.17 13.66
N LYS A 62 -10.96 -0.09 14.39
CA LYS A 62 -12.04 0.75 14.90
C LYS A 62 -12.87 1.41 13.79
N GLN A 63 -12.26 1.81 12.69
CA GLN A 63 -12.98 2.56 11.66
C GLN A 63 -12.32 2.47 10.30
N GLU A 64 -13.13 2.19 9.28
CA GLU A 64 -12.76 2.21 7.87
C GLU A 64 -13.74 3.09 7.11
N ILE A 65 -13.25 4.14 6.48
CA ILE A 65 -14.05 5.21 5.90
C ILE A 65 -13.79 5.30 4.40
N SER A 66 -14.82 5.15 3.59
CA SER A 66 -14.74 5.49 2.16
C SER A 66 -14.66 7.00 1.99
N LEU A 67 -13.74 7.50 1.14
CA LEU A 67 -13.72 8.93 0.83
C LEU A 67 -14.80 9.28 -0.21
N PRO A 68 -15.41 10.48 -0.12
CA PRO A 68 -16.40 10.95 -1.09
C PRO A 68 -15.84 10.97 -2.52
N LYS A 69 -16.62 10.52 -3.49
CA LYS A 69 -16.22 10.50 -4.91
C LYS A 69 -15.78 11.88 -5.42
N SER A 70 -16.46 12.94 -5.00
CA SER A 70 -16.09 14.33 -5.35
C SER A 70 -14.71 14.72 -4.80
N PHE A 71 -14.39 14.32 -3.57
CA PHE A 71 -13.07 14.55 -2.97
C PHE A 71 -11.98 13.78 -3.74
N ILE A 72 -12.22 12.50 -4.04
CA ILE A 72 -11.29 11.65 -4.80
C ILE A 72 -11.01 12.28 -6.17
N LYS A 73 -12.05 12.63 -6.93
CA LYS A 73 -11.93 13.24 -8.26
C LYS A 73 -11.12 14.53 -8.22
N LYS A 74 -11.41 15.42 -7.27
CA LYS A 74 -10.75 16.73 -7.15
C LYS A 74 -9.29 16.64 -6.70
N ASN A 75 -8.95 15.76 -5.76
CA ASN A 75 -7.67 15.80 -5.06
C ASN A 75 -6.74 14.61 -5.35
N LEU A 76 -7.26 13.44 -5.76
CA LEU A 76 -6.51 12.19 -5.77
C LEU A 76 -6.38 11.56 -7.16
N GLU A 77 -7.41 11.66 -7.99
CA GLU A 77 -7.48 10.95 -9.27
C GLU A 77 -6.27 11.22 -10.17
N LYS A 78 -5.89 12.48 -10.33
CA LYS A 78 -4.76 12.89 -11.19
C LYS A 78 -3.42 12.34 -10.69
N ILE A 79 -3.17 12.42 -9.37
CA ILE A 79 -1.89 11.97 -8.79
C ILE A 79 -1.81 10.45 -8.76
N VAL A 80 -2.89 9.76 -8.40
CA VAL A 80 -2.95 8.29 -8.44
C VAL A 80 -2.72 7.80 -9.87
N SER A 81 -3.48 8.32 -10.84
CA SER A 81 -3.34 7.95 -12.25
C SER A 81 -1.92 8.15 -12.77
N LYS A 82 -1.30 9.32 -12.48
CA LYS A 82 0.10 9.58 -12.88
C LYS A 82 1.06 8.55 -12.33
N ASN A 83 0.96 8.22 -11.05
CA ASN A 83 1.88 7.29 -10.40
C ASN A 83 1.67 5.84 -10.87
N ILE A 84 0.42 5.40 -11.07
CA ILE A 84 0.11 4.08 -11.62
C ILE A 84 0.67 3.95 -13.05
N LYS A 85 0.44 4.94 -13.92
CA LYS A 85 0.98 4.96 -15.28
C LYS A 85 2.50 4.86 -15.29
N TYR A 86 3.17 5.61 -14.41
CA TYR A 86 4.62 5.58 -14.29
C TYR A 86 5.13 4.24 -13.77
N PHE A 87 4.48 3.67 -12.75
CA PHE A 87 4.79 2.35 -12.18
C PHE A 87 4.76 1.26 -13.27
N ILE A 88 3.66 1.16 -14.00
CA ILE A 88 3.51 0.17 -15.07
C ILE A 88 4.54 0.40 -16.19
N TYR A 89 4.75 1.66 -16.58
CA TYR A 89 5.75 1.97 -17.59
C TYR A 89 7.16 1.52 -17.18
N LYS A 90 7.55 1.74 -15.92
CA LYS A 90 8.85 1.32 -15.40
C LYS A 90 9.05 -0.20 -15.37
N ILE A 91 7.97 -0.97 -15.18
CA ILE A 91 8.04 -2.44 -15.13
C ILE A 91 7.98 -3.06 -16.52
N LEU A 92 7.03 -2.61 -17.35
CA LEU A 92 6.66 -3.27 -18.61
C LEU A 92 7.11 -2.52 -19.86
N GLY A 93 7.59 -1.28 -19.75
CA GLY A 93 7.81 -0.40 -20.90
C GLY A 93 6.52 -0.01 -21.65
N LYS A 94 5.33 -0.34 -21.12
CA LYS A 94 4.03 -0.13 -21.76
C LYS A 94 3.33 1.12 -21.21
N LYS A 95 2.68 1.86 -22.13
CA LYS A 95 1.89 3.04 -21.76
C LYS A 95 0.45 2.64 -21.45
N VAL A 96 0.02 2.85 -20.20
CA VAL A 96 -1.36 2.72 -19.76
C VAL A 96 -2.15 3.95 -20.21
N LYS A 97 -3.24 3.77 -20.94
CA LYS A 97 -4.14 4.84 -21.37
C LYS A 97 -5.17 5.17 -20.29
N LYS A 98 -5.85 4.15 -19.75
CA LYS A 98 -6.94 4.26 -18.80
C LYS A 98 -6.50 3.81 -17.40
N VAL A 99 -6.77 4.64 -16.39
CA VAL A 99 -6.66 4.29 -14.97
C VAL A 99 -7.96 4.74 -14.30
N LYS A 100 -8.67 3.82 -13.68
CA LYS A 100 -9.92 4.08 -12.99
C LYS A 100 -9.77 3.70 -11.52
N ILE A 101 -9.91 4.66 -10.61
CA ILE A 101 -9.99 4.35 -9.19
C ILE A 101 -11.32 3.64 -8.94
N LYS A 102 -11.26 2.40 -8.47
CA LYS A 102 -12.41 1.56 -8.15
C LYS A 102 -12.97 1.92 -6.78
N ASN A 103 -12.10 2.00 -5.80
CA ASN A 103 -12.40 2.40 -4.44
C ASN A 103 -11.21 3.09 -3.78
N PHE A 104 -11.50 3.90 -2.77
CA PHE A 104 -10.49 4.60 -1.97
C PHE A 104 -11.05 4.76 -0.55
N TRP A 105 -10.34 4.22 0.45
CA TRP A 105 -10.77 4.26 1.84
C TRP A 105 -9.62 4.59 2.77
N VAL A 106 -9.95 5.00 3.97
CA VAL A 106 -9.00 5.30 5.05
C VAL A 106 -9.27 4.37 6.22
N VAL A 107 -8.20 3.78 6.74
CA VAL A 107 -8.19 2.92 7.92
C VAL A 107 -7.66 3.71 9.09
N ARG A 108 -8.43 3.77 10.18
CA ARG A 108 -8.04 4.32 11.47
C ARG A 108 -7.81 3.18 12.44
N GLN A 109 -6.56 2.84 12.64
CA GLN A 109 -6.12 1.74 13.49
C GLN A 109 -5.52 2.28 14.79
N PHE A 110 -5.90 1.65 15.89
CA PHE A 110 -5.41 1.96 17.24
C PHE A 110 -4.67 0.77 17.84
N SER A 111 -4.25 0.90 19.11
CA SER A 111 -3.50 -0.15 19.80
C SER A 111 -4.22 -1.50 19.76
N ASN A 112 -3.47 -2.57 19.47
CA ASN A 112 -3.89 -3.96 19.36
C ASN A 112 -4.86 -4.29 18.19
N GLU A 113 -5.22 -3.30 17.39
CA GLU A 113 -5.98 -3.51 16.16
C GLU A 113 -5.05 -3.94 15.01
N TYR A 114 -5.56 -4.70 14.03
CA TYR A 114 -4.76 -5.24 12.93
C TYR A 114 -5.61 -5.51 11.68
N ASN A 115 -4.95 -5.70 10.55
CA ASN A 115 -5.57 -6.28 9.36
C ASN A 115 -4.97 -7.66 9.13
N PRO A 116 -5.79 -8.72 9.09
CA PRO A 116 -5.31 -10.07 8.79
C PRO A 116 -4.72 -10.16 7.37
N ILE A 117 -4.13 -11.30 7.04
CA ILE A 117 -3.62 -11.57 5.68
C ILE A 117 -4.77 -11.52 4.69
N HIS A 118 -4.62 -10.71 3.64
CA HIS A 118 -5.63 -10.53 2.60
C HIS A 118 -5.00 -10.06 1.29
N PHE A 119 -5.79 -9.99 0.25
CA PHE A 119 -5.50 -9.38 -1.04
C PHE A 119 -6.68 -8.49 -1.46
N HIS A 120 -6.51 -7.76 -2.56
CA HIS A 120 -7.53 -6.83 -3.04
C HIS A 120 -8.09 -7.25 -4.41
N ASP A 121 -9.16 -6.59 -4.84
CA ASP A 121 -9.66 -6.66 -6.21
C ASP A 121 -9.08 -5.52 -7.08
N GLY A 122 -9.42 -5.53 -8.39
CA GLY A 122 -8.83 -4.60 -9.36
C GLY A 122 -7.54 -5.15 -9.97
N ASP A 123 -6.63 -4.27 -10.39
CA ASP A 123 -5.36 -4.66 -11.01
C ASP A 123 -4.15 -4.22 -10.17
N ILE A 124 -4.18 -2.99 -9.69
CA ILE A 124 -3.13 -2.42 -8.83
C ILE A 124 -3.76 -1.85 -7.56
N SER A 125 -3.14 -2.14 -6.44
CA SER A 125 -3.48 -1.59 -5.13
C SER A 125 -2.42 -0.60 -4.65
N GLY A 126 -2.83 0.28 -3.77
CA GLY A 126 -1.92 1.18 -3.08
C GLY A 126 -2.29 1.36 -1.62
N VAL A 127 -1.28 1.50 -0.77
CA VAL A 127 -1.42 1.88 0.64
C VAL A 127 -0.51 3.05 0.95
N GLY A 128 -1.00 4.03 1.72
CA GLY A 128 -0.20 5.16 2.14
C GLY A 128 -0.52 5.59 3.57
N TYR A 129 0.39 6.36 4.18
CA TYR A 129 0.34 6.64 5.62
C TYR A 129 0.18 8.13 5.90
N LEU A 130 -0.88 8.47 6.62
CA LEU A 130 -1.30 9.83 6.98
C LEU A 130 -0.89 10.22 8.40
N LYS A 131 -0.95 9.25 9.34
CA LYS A 131 -0.48 9.38 10.73
C LYS A 131 0.20 8.08 11.12
N VAL A 132 1.31 8.18 11.84
CA VAL A 132 2.05 7.02 12.35
C VAL A 132 2.49 7.36 13.76
N PRO A 133 2.06 6.61 14.79
CA PRO A 133 2.52 6.82 16.15
C PRO A 133 3.99 6.37 16.29
N LYS A 134 4.66 6.80 17.33
CA LYS A 134 5.98 6.24 17.67
C LYS A 134 5.77 4.81 18.16
N PHE A 135 6.18 3.83 17.37
CA PHE A 135 6.16 2.44 17.78
C PHE A 135 7.28 2.17 18.79
N THR A 136 6.94 1.52 19.90
CA THR A 136 7.95 1.00 20.83
C THR A 136 8.50 -0.30 20.28
N ASN A 137 9.81 -0.50 20.41
CA ASN A 137 10.41 -1.77 20.00
C ASN A 137 9.82 -2.91 20.84
N SER A 138 9.35 -3.97 20.18
CA SER A 138 9.01 -5.20 20.86
C SER A 138 10.27 -5.76 21.53
N LYS A 139 10.20 -5.99 22.85
CA LYS A 139 11.32 -6.59 23.61
C LYS A 139 11.55 -8.07 23.24
N LYS A 140 10.63 -8.71 22.55
CA LYS A 140 10.74 -10.11 22.12
C LYS A 140 11.19 -10.19 20.67
N ASN A 141 12.34 -10.81 20.48
CA ASN A 141 12.81 -11.40 19.22
C ASN A 141 12.99 -10.43 18.05
N ASN A 142 13.82 -9.46 18.04
CA ASN A 142 14.30 -8.72 16.84
C ASN A 142 13.33 -8.60 15.61
N LEU A 143 12.08 -9.11 15.74
CA LEU A 143 11.04 -9.06 14.73
C LEU A 143 10.42 -7.67 14.73
N LYS A 144 10.72 -6.92 13.68
CA LYS A 144 10.16 -5.58 13.46
C LYS A 144 8.72 -5.67 12.95
N THR A 145 7.82 -6.30 13.70
CA THR A 145 6.41 -6.46 13.30
C THR A 145 5.48 -5.41 13.91
N ASN A 146 5.89 -4.70 14.96
CA ASN A 146 5.05 -3.74 15.68
C ASN A 146 4.62 -2.58 14.75
N GLY A 147 3.36 -2.59 14.33
CA GLY A 147 2.77 -1.57 13.46
C GLY A 147 3.26 -1.56 12.00
N THR A 148 4.01 -2.57 11.58
CA THR A 148 4.51 -2.70 10.20
C THR A 148 3.48 -3.36 9.28
N ILE A 149 3.78 -3.40 7.99
CA ILE A 149 3.06 -4.18 6.98
C ILE A 149 4.01 -5.19 6.37
N ASP A 150 3.56 -6.44 6.23
CA ASP A 150 4.25 -7.46 5.46
C ASP A 150 3.53 -7.71 4.13
N PHE A 151 4.31 -7.80 3.07
CA PHE A 151 3.90 -8.36 1.78
C PHE A 151 4.49 -9.75 1.66
N ILE A 152 3.67 -10.70 1.25
CA ILE A 152 3.98 -12.13 1.26
C ILE A 152 3.85 -12.69 -0.14
N ASN A 153 4.89 -13.36 -0.64
CA ASN A 153 4.89 -14.01 -1.94
C ASN A 153 5.76 -15.27 -1.97
N GLY A 154 5.15 -16.38 -2.31
CA GLY A 154 5.83 -17.68 -2.40
C GLY A 154 6.35 -18.20 -1.06
N SER A 155 7.34 -19.09 -1.13
CA SER A 155 7.98 -19.73 0.01
C SER A 155 9.39 -19.19 0.21
N LYS A 156 9.83 -19.09 1.46
CA LYS A 156 11.21 -18.77 1.79
C LYS A 156 12.11 -19.95 1.45
N MET A 157 13.06 -19.71 0.56
CA MET A 157 14.02 -20.73 0.12
C MET A 157 15.41 -20.09 -0.01
N PHE A 158 16.43 -20.91 -0.29
CA PHE A 158 17.75 -20.38 -0.61
C PHE A 158 17.70 -19.41 -1.79
N LEU A 159 18.23 -18.21 -1.63
CA LEU A 159 18.18 -17.09 -2.60
C LEU A 159 16.78 -16.57 -2.95
N SER A 160 15.75 -16.91 -2.15
CA SER A 160 14.37 -16.42 -2.37
C SER A 160 13.75 -15.93 -1.06
N GLU A 161 13.47 -14.64 -1.00
CA GLU A 161 12.72 -14.04 0.10
C GLU A 161 11.22 -14.15 -0.18
N SER A 162 10.45 -14.50 0.87
CA SER A 162 8.99 -14.61 0.80
C SER A 162 8.25 -13.45 1.48
N ILE A 163 8.95 -12.64 2.27
CA ILE A 163 8.36 -11.55 3.04
C ILE A 163 9.13 -10.26 2.80
N TYR A 164 8.41 -9.21 2.39
CA TYR A 164 8.91 -7.84 2.39
C TYR A 164 8.22 -7.06 3.50
N ASN A 165 8.97 -6.74 4.58
CA ASN A 165 8.49 -5.94 5.70
C ASN A 165 8.73 -4.45 5.45
N HIS A 166 7.68 -3.63 5.60
CA HIS A 166 7.77 -2.18 5.52
C HIS A 166 7.36 -1.52 6.83
N SER A 167 8.28 -0.73 7.41
CA SER A 167 7.98 0.16 8.53
C SER A 167 7.37 1.46 8.03
N PRO A 168 6.11 1.78 8.40
CA PRO A 168 5.42 2.96 7.92
C PRO A 168 6.10 4.27 8.32
N LYS A 169 6.14 5.23 7.38
CA LYS A 169 6.48 6.64 7.65
C LYS A 169 5.40 7.52 7.05
N VAL A 170 5.05 8.61 7.74
CA VAL A 170 4.08 9.58 7.22
C VAL A 170 4.50 10.05 5.82
N GLY A 171 3.59 9.95 4.88
CA GLY A 171 3.81 10.30 3.48
C GLY A 171 4.28 9.17 2.58
N ASP A 172 4.75 8.04 3.12
CA ASP A 172 5.07 6.87 2.30
C ASP A 172 3.81 6.36 1.60
N VAL A 173 3.95 5.94 0.35
CA VAL A 173 2.93 5.26 -0.44
C VAL A 173 3.58 4.07 -1.13
N LEU A 174 2.96 2.91 -1.02
CA LEU A 174 3.37 1.68 -1.70
C LEU A 174 2.33 1.33 -2.76
N LEU A 175 2.79 0.98 -3.97
CA LEU A 175 1.97 0.45 -5.06
C LEU A 175 2.37 -0.99 -5.31
N PHE A 176 1.40 -1.87 -5.48
CA PHE A 176 1.63 -3.30 -5.67
C PHE A 176 0.48 -3.95 -6.45
N PRO A 177 0.71 -5.12 -7.08
CA PRO A 177 -0.36 -5.87 -7.72
C PRO A 177 -1.43 -6.28 -6.70
N ASN A 178 -2.69 -6.20 -7.09
CA ASN A 178 -3.84 -6.48 -6.22
C ASN A 178 -3.80 -7.85 -5.55
N TYR A 179 -3.28 -8.87 -6.25
CA TYR A 179 -3.19 -10.26 -5.76
C TYR A 179 -2.10 -10.46 -4.70
N LEU A 180 -1.21 -9.49 -4.47
CA LEU A 180 -0.12 -9.63 -3.50
C LEU A 180 -0.67 -9.63 -2.09
N MET A 181 -0.54 -10.78 -1.43
CA MET A 181 -1.00 -10.96 -0.06
C MET A 181 -0.21 -10.07 0.90
N HIS A 182 -0.92 -9.48 1.85
CA HIS A 182 -0.29 -8.63 2.85
C HIS A 182 -1.09 -8.59 4.14
N THR A 183 -0.42 -8.18 5.23
CA THR A 183 -1.02 -8.03 6.56
C THR A 183 -0.47 -6.79 7.24
N ALA A 184 -1.31 -6.11 8.01
CA ALA A 184 -0.89 -4.96 8.81
C ALA A 184 -0.90 -5.33 10.29
N TYR A 185 0.28 -5.42 10.89
CA TYR A 185 0.46 -5.84 12.27
C TYR A 185 -0.13 -4.86 13.27
N PRO A 186 -0.57 -5.37 14.45
CA PRO A 186 -0.94 -4.53 15.57
C PRO A 186 0.27 -3.78 16.14
N PHE A 187 0.00 -2.78 16.95
CA PHE A 187 0.99 -2.08 17.76
C PHE A 187 0.43 -1.84 19.16
N SER A 188 1.31 -1.72 20.17
CA SER A 188 0.91 -1.60 21.58
C SER A 188 0.95 -0.18 22.12
N THR A 189 1.49 0.77 21.35
CA THR A 189 1.60 2.18 21.79
C THR A 189 0.26 2.92 21.65
N LYS A 190 0.07 3.95 22.48
CA LYS A 190 -1.05 4.89 22.33
C LYS A 190 -0.90 5.69 21.04
N GLY A 191 -2.01 6.00 20.40
CA GLY A 191 -2.07 6.83 19.20
C GLY A 191 -2.82 6.18 18.06
N GLU A 192 -2.91 6.89 16.95
CA GLU A 192 -3.61 6.48 15.73
C GLU A 192 -2.59 6.22 14.62
N ARG A 193 -2.56 5.00 14.06
CA ARG A 193 -2.04 4.77 12.72
C ARG A 193 -3.17 5.01 11.72
N ARG A 194 -3.05 6.06 10.93
CA ARG A 194 -4.01 6.37 9.87
C ARG A 194 -3.36 6.08 8.54
N SER A 195 -3.91 5.13 7.81
CA SER A 195 -3.51 4.80 6.45
C SER A 195 -4.68 4.99 5.49
N PHE A 196 -4.38 5.21 4.21
CA PHE A 196 -5.37 5.09 3.15
C PHE A 196 -5.00 3.91 2.26
N SER A 197 -6.01 3.30 1.66
CA SER A 197 -5.84 2.29 0.62
C SER A 197 -6.73 2.61 -0.57
N PHE A 198 -6.31 2.13 -1.74
CA PHE A 198 -7.11 2.26 -2.96
C PHE A 198 -6.83 1.09 -3.91
N ASN A 199 -7.83 0.80 -4.74
CA ASN A 199 -7.71 -0.14 -5.84
C ASN A 199 -7.99 0.56 -7.15
N VAL A 200 -7.26 0.20 -8.20
CA VAL A 200 -7.46 0.73 -9.56
C VAL A 200 -7.59 -0.39 -10.58
N GLU A 201 -8.36 -0.08 -11.62
CA GLU A 201 -8.44 -0.85 -12.86
C GLU A 201 -7.65 -0.10 -13.93
N ILE A 202 -6.90 -0.85 -14.77
CA ILE A 202 -6.15 -0.32 -15.92
C ILE A 202 -6.67 -0.92 -17.23
N ASP A 203 -6.00 -0.59 -18.34
CA ASP A 203 -6.33 -1.20 -19.64
C ASP A 203 -6.21 -2.72 -19.57
N THR A 204 -7.28 -3.45 -19.88
CA THR A 204 -7.34 -4.93 -19.81
C THR A 204 -6.20 -5.61 -20.58
N LYS A 205 -5.79 -5.05 -21.73
CA LYS A 205 -4.64 -5.56 -22.50
C LYS A 205 -3.32 -5.49 -21.75
N ILE A 206 -3.19 -4.54 -20.85
CA ILE A 206 -1.99 -4.39 -19.99
C ILE A 206 -2.11 -5.26 -18.75
N ALA A 207 -3.29 -5.28 -18.10
CA ALA A 207 -3.56 -6.15 -16.96
C ALA A 207 -3.29 -7.62 -17.26
N ASN A 208 -3.68 -8.07 -18.46
CA ASN A 208 -3.56 -9.46 -18.91
C ASN A 208 -2.32 -9.74 -19.76
N ILE A 209 -1.27 -8.92 -19.67
CA ILE A 209 -0.09 -9.05 -20.57
C ILE A 209 0.63 -10.41 -20.42
N PHE A 210 0.53 -11.04 -19.27
CA PHE A 210 1.10 -12.36 -18.99
C PHE A 210 0.05 -13.49 -18.95
N SER A 211 -1.22 -13.16 -19.17
CA SER A 211 -2.32 -14.14 -19.20
C SER A 211 -2.55 -14.59 -20.64
N LYS A 212 -1.70 -15.51 -21.13
CA LYS A 212 -1.90 -16.21 -22.39
C LYS A 212 -1.99 -17.69 -22.14
#